data_29d961517562f6b590efcbf3f898a451
#
_entry.id   29d961517562f6b590efcbf3f898a451
#
_cell.length_a   1.000
_cell.length_b   1.000
_cell.length_c   1.000
_cell.angle_alpha   90.00
_cell.angle_beta   90.00
_cell.angle_gamma   90.00
#
_symmetry.space_group_name_H-M   'P 1'
#
loop_
_entity.id
_entity.type
_entity.pdbx_description
1 polymer ?
#
loop_
_entity_poly.entity_id
_entity_poly.type
_entity_poly.pdbx_seq_one_letter_code
_entity_poly.pdbx_strand_id
1 'polypeptide(L)'
;MPAQSTRREFLAASAVAAFGTTMAASRTTHAATPAIEVLERRIISWKPPLYHGWPTLARRKNGELLLVFSGGRETHVCPFGRVEFMRSHDDGKSWGWPQVLIDGPIDDRDAGVVETANGSILVTTFTSLAYEAALQKMEKATPAPGKMKEEHDKLLAEWRAAHNRVNAEQRKQELGTWMIRSTDGGVTWSARYAVPLNSPHGPVVLRDGRLIYAGKALWKDDRIGVCESKDDGVTWEWLATIPARTGDDPKNYHELHAVEASDGTLLAHIRNHNSPNERETLQSESTDGGRTWSLPHSIGVWGLPSHLLRLRDGRLLMSYGHRRKPIGNLARMSSDHGRTWSEPLTISDDSKFGDMGYPSTVECADGTLVTVWYELLADSPNAQLRQARWRLR
;
A
#
# COMPACT_ATOMS: atom_id res chain seq x y z
N MET A 1 0.32 -27.61 -91.48
CA MET A 1 0.74 -26.89 -92.72
C MET A 1 0.75 -25.42 -92.41
N PRO A 2 1.68 -24.71 -93.00
CA PRO A 2 2.62 -23.84 -92.24
C PRO A 2 2.42 -22.36 -92.58
N ALA A 3 3.14 -21.49 -91.90
CA ALA A 3 3.98 -20.39 -92.44
C ALA A 3 4.27 -19.47 -91.23
N GLN A 4 5.41 -19.42 -90.74
CA GLN A 4 6.65 -18.70 -91.03
C GLN A 4 6.50 -17.16 -91.15
N SER A 5 7.47 -16.54 -90.44
CA SER A 5 8.21 -15.30 -90.72
C SER A 5 7.61 -14.02 -90.20
N THR A 6 8.34 -13.04 -89.63
CA THR A 6 9.79 -12.70 -89.56
C THR A 6 10.05 -11.64 -88.56
N ARG A 7 11.26 -11.56 -88.06
CA ARG A 7 11.91 -10.51 -87.27
C ARG A 7 11.71 -9.09 -87.78
N ARG A 8 11.61 -8.18 -86.82
CA ARG A 8 12.39 -6.92 -86.88
C ARG A 8 12.58 -6.31 -85.44
N GLU A 9 13.80 -6.07 -85.14
CA GLU A 9 14.33 -5.41 -83.97
C GLU A 9 13.93 -3.93 -83.95
N PHE A 10 13.58 -3.41 -82.78
CA PHE A 10 13.73 -1.99 -82.49
C PHE A 10 14.26 -1.85 -81.05
N LEU A 11 15.47 -1.34 -80.92
CA LEU A 11 16.14 -0.90 -79.76
C LEU A 11 15.36 0.31 -79.19
N ALA A 12 14.91 0.23 -77.93
CA ALA A 12 14.52 1.39 -77.15
C ALA A 12 15.21 1.29 -75.78
N ALA A 13 16.09 2.20 -75.49
CA ALA A 13 16.78 2.36 -74.22
C ALA A 13 15.79 2.71 -73.13
N SER A 14 15.68 1.88 -72.10
CA SER A 14 14.93 2.20 -70.87
C SER A 14 15.91 2.59 -69.79
N ALA A 15 15.86 3.86 -69.37
CA ALA A 15 16.55 4.36 -68.22
C ALA A 15 15.93 3.75 -66.94
N VAL A 16 16.70 3.00 -66.16
CA VAL A 16 16.32 2.50 -64.85
C VAL A 16 16.56 3.62 -63.86
N ALA A 17 15.48 4.25 -63.39
CA ALA A 17 15.51 5.13 -62.21
C ALA A 17 15.52 4.24 -60.95
N ALA A 18 16.66 4.15 -60.28
CA ALA A 18 16.77 3.55 -58.95
C ALA A 18 16.13 4.44 -57.91
N PHE A 19 14.92 4.10 -57.45
CA PHE A 19 14.34 4.66 -56.24
C PHE A 19 15.03 3.99 -55.05
N GLY A 20 15.99 4.70 -54.45
CA GLY A 20 16.56 4.36 -53.15
C GLY A 20 15.54 4.64 -52.04
N THR A 21 14.83 3.61 -51.58
CA THR A 21 14.06 3.66 -50.31
C THR A 21 15.05 3.62 -49.17
N THR A 22 15.39 4.80 -48.61
CA THR A 22 16.02 4.90 -47.30
C THR A 22 15.03 4.45 -46.24
N MET A 23 15.13 3.19 -45.79
CA MET A 23 14.50 2.76 -44.55
C MET A 23 15.15 3.54 -43.42
N ALA A 24 14.46 4.54 -42.89
CA ALA A 24 14.78 5.14 -41.62
C ALA A 24 14.58 4.06 -40.56
N ALA A 25 15.67 3.48 -40.08
CA ALA A 25 15.65 2.63 -38.91
C ALA A 25 15.21 3.49 -37.74
N SER A 26 13.94 3.33 -37.31
CA SER A 26 13.43 3.87 -36.08
C SER A 26 14.27 3.25 -34.96
N ARG A 27 15.25 4.00 -34.44
CA ARG A 27 15.91 3.65 -33.17
C ARG A 27 14.88 3.78 -32.09
N THR A 28 14.24 2.69 -31.72
CA THR A 28 13.59 2.56 -30.43
C THR A 28 14.68 2.78 -29.37
N THR A 29 14.76 3.99 -28.86
CA THR A 29 15.52 4.26 -27.64
C THR A 29 14.84 3.46 -26.52
N HIS A 30 15.38 2.28 -26.20
CA HIS A 30 15.05 1.63 -24.96
C HIS A 30 15.40 2.63 -23.86
N ALA A 31 14.39 3.16 -23.19
CA ALA A 31 14.62 3.90 -21.97
C ALA A 31 15.45 3.00 -21.04
N ALA A 32 16.58 3.52 -20.57
CA ALA A 32 17.43 2.76 -19.66
C ALA A 32 16.57 2.26 -18.49
N THR A 33 16.68 0.96 -18.19
CA THR A 33 15.97 0.40 -17.02
C THR A 33 16.34 1.22 -15.81
N PRO A 34 15.38 1.81 -15.07
CA PRO A 34 15.69 2.62 -13.93
C PRO A 34 16.48 1.77 -12.91
N ALA A 35 17.59 2.30 -12.45
CA ALA A 35 18.40 1.69 -11.41
C ALA A 35 18.20 2.46 -10.10
N ILE A 36 18.40 1.80 -8.97
CA ILE A 36 18.34 2.46 -7.67
C ILE A 36 19.68 2.36 -6.94
N GLU A 37 19.91 3.31 -6.06
CA GLU A 37 20.98 3.28 -5.08
C GLU A 37 20.37 3.28 -3.69
N VAL A 38 20.54 2.16 -2.97
CA VAL A 38 20.14 2.08 -1.56
C VAL A 38 21.25 2.70 -0.73
N LEU A 39 20.96 3.83 -0.08
CA LEU A 39 21.90 4.59 0.74
C LEU A 39 22.03 3.98 2.15
N GLU A 40 20.91 3.51 2.70
CA GLU A 40 20.83 2.99 4.05
C GLU A 40 19.66 2.04 4.18
N ARG A 41 19.80 0.96 4.97
CA ARG A 41 18.70 0.15 5.53
C ARG A 41 18.94 0.01 7.03
N ARG A 42 17.89 0.20 7.84
CA ARG A 42 17.97 0.08 9.29
C ARG A 42 16.64 -0.25 9.93
N ILE A 43 16.70 -0.69 11.19
CA ILE A 43 15.53 -0.83 12.08
C ILE A 43 15.28 0.55 12.71
N ILE A 44 14.00 0.97 12.73
CA ILE A 44 13.63 2.27 13.29
C ILE A 44 12.69 2.16 14.49
N SER A 45 12.15 0.98 14.79
CA SER A 45 11.27 0.77 15.94
C SER A 45 11.64 -0.52 16.68
N TRP A 46 12.85 -0.58 17.21
CA TRP A 46 13.27 -1.73 18.00
C TRP A 46 12.70 -1.67 19.41
N LYS A 47 11.70 -2.49 19.71
CA LYS A 47 11.09 -2.62 21.03
C LYS A 47 10.61 -4.05 21.31
N PRO A 48 11.52 -5.04 21.39
CA PRO A 48 11.12 -6.39 21.81
C PRO A 48 10.59 -6.34 23.27
N PRO A 49 9.58 -7.12 23.61
CA PRO A 49 8.93 -8.15 22.80
C PRO A 49 7.72 -7.69 21.97
N LEU A 50 7.52 -6.39 21.74
CA LEU A 50 6.35 -5.88 21.06
C LEU A 50 6.45 -6.07 19.54
N TYR A 51 5.31 -6.33 18.92
CA TYR A 51 5.11 -6.43 17.48
C TYR A 51 4.70 -5.05 16.93
N HIS A 52 5.42 -4.55 15.93
CA HIS A 52 5.08 -3.36 15.18
C HIS A 52 4.79 -3.73 13.73
N GLY A 53 3.63 -3.35 13.20
CA GLY A 53 3.20 -3.75 11.87
C GLY A 53 2.43 -2.68 11.10
N TRP A 54 2.32 -2.92 9.79
CA TRP A 54 1.46 -2.17 8.85
C TRP A 54 1.68 -0.66 8.91
N PRO A 55 2.91 -0.17 8.62
CA PRO A 55 3.22 1.25 8.69
C PRO A 55 2.66 2.00 7.48
N THR A 56 2.32 3.27 7.72
CA THR A 56 2.08 4.26 6.67
C THR A 56 2.87 5.51 6.93
N LEU A 57 3.52 5.99 5.88
CA LEU A 57 4.40 7.15 5.88
C LEU A 57 3.78 8.29 5.05
N ALA A 58 3.73 9.49 5.60
CA ALA A 58 3.36 10.69 4.88
C ALA A 58 4.44 11.77 5.07
N ARG A 59 4.61 12.62 4.05
CA ARG A 59 5.46 13.80 4.12
C ARG A 59 4.61 15.06 4.10
N ARG A 60 4.79 15.89 5.12
CA ARG A 60 4.11 17.17 5.23
C ARG A 60 4.72 18.24 4.32
N LYS A 61 3.96 19.28 4.04
CA LYS A 61 4.42 20.44 3.26
C LYS A 61 5.64 21.13 3.87
N ASN A 62 5.77 21.12 5.20
CA ASN A 62 6.92 21.66 5.92
C ASN A 62 8.17 20.75 5.91
N GLY A 63 8.07 19.59 5.30
CA GLY A 63 9.16 18.61 5.20
C GLY A 63 9.17 17.53 6.28
N GLU A 64 8.37 17.66 7.34
CA GLU A 64 8.25 16.66 8.39
C GLU A 64 7.70 15.33 7.85
N LEU A 65 8.27 14.23 8.28
CA LEU A 65 7.73 12.90 8.00
C LEU A 65 6.89 12.42 9.18
N LEU A 66 5.71 11.92 8.85
CA LEU A 66 4.76 11.31 9.78
C LEU A 66 4.70 9.81 9.50
N LEU A 67 4.88 9.01 10.54
CA LEU A 67 4.80 7.55 10.46
C LEU A 67 3.78 7.06 11.47
N VAL A 68 2.73 6.39 10.99
CA VAL A 68 1.77 5.67 11.83
C VAL A 68 1.88 4.18 11.61
N PHE A 69 1.61 3.40 12.63
CA PHE A 69 1.67 1.94 12.56
C PHE A 69 0.85 1.30 13.67
N SER A 70 0.53 0.03 13.52
CA SER A 70 -0.09 -0.76 14.58
C SER A 70 1.00 -1.25 15.54
N GLY A 71 0.96 -0.79 16.78
CA GLY A 71 1.91 -1.11 17.84
C GLY A 71 1.23 -1.67 19.08
N GLY A 72 1.97 -1.73 20.20
CA GLY A 72 1.48 -2.26 21.47
C GLY A 72 1.15 -3.75 21.48
N ARG A 73 1.43 -4.45 20.41
CA ARG A 73 1.00 -5.83 20.14
C ARG A 73 2.02 -6.83 20.66
N GLU A 74 1.52 -7.97 21.14
CA GLU A 74 2.37 -9.11 21.55
C GLU A 74 2.63 -10.08 20.39
N THR A 75 1.77 -10.06 19.37
CA THR A 75 1.86 -10.90 18.18
C THR A 75 1.05 -10.29 17.05
N HIS A 76 1.12 -10.88 15.85
CA HIS A 76 0.40 -10.44 14.65
C HIS A 76 -1.11 -10.23 14.86
N VAL A 77 -1.76 -11.08 15.65
CA VAL A 77 -3.17 -10.95 16.05
C VAL A 77 -3.25 -11.07 17.57
N CYS A 78 -3.65 -9.99 18.25
CA CYS A 78 -3.81 -9.96 19.71
C CYS A 78 -4.82 -8.88 20.11
N PRO A 79 -5.33 -8.88 21.35
CA PRO A 79 -6.31 -7.87 21.80
C PRO A 79 -5.73 -6.51 22.17
N PHE A 80 -4.40 -6.30 22.05
CA PHE A 80 -3.69 -5.12 22.56
C PHE A 80 -3.26 -4.14 21.46
N GLY A 81 -3.69 -4.37 20.20
CA GLY A 81 -3.34 -3.49 19.10
C GLY A 81 -3.81 -2.06 19.32
N ARG A 82 -2.91 -1.11 19.05
CA ARG A 82 -3.17 0.32 19.13
C ARG A 82 -2.46 1.04 18.00
N VAL A 83 -2.88 2.28 17.69
CA VAL A 83 -2.21 3.12 16.70
C VAL A 83 -1.10 3.93 17.38
N GLU A 84 0.13 3.71 16.92
CA GLU A 84 1.31 4.47 17.36
C GLU A 84 1.80 5.40 16.24
N PHE A 85 2.48 6.48 16.63
CA PHE A 85 2.88 7.59 15.78
C PHE A 85 4.30 8.03 16.07
N MET A 86 5.11 8.19 15.03
CA MET A 86 6.47 8.71 15.10
C MET A 86 6.64 9.87 14.12
N ARG A 87 7.57 10.78 14.42
CA ARG A 87 7.92 11.93 13.59
C ARG A 87 9.40 11.94 13.26
N SER A 88 9.73 12.46 12.07
CA SER A 88 11.09 12.80 11.68
C SER A 88 11.13 14.21 11.08
N HIS A 89 12.09 15.00 11.50
CA HIS A 89 12.33 16.37 11.02
C HIS A 89 13.58 16.49 10.14
N ASP A 90 14.20 15.37 9.78
CA ASP A 90 15.48 15.29 9.09
C ASP A 90 15.48 14.27 7.93
N ASP A 91 14.32 14.17 7.22
CA ASP A 91 14.13 13.26 6.09
C ASP A 91 14.40 11.78 6.46
N GLY A 92 13.92 11.36 7.63
CA GLY A 92 14.03 9.99 8.10
C GLY A 92 15.42 9.58 8.60
N LYS A 93 16.35 10.51 8.84
CA LYS A 93 17.65 10.19 9.44
C LYS A 93 17.53 9.88 10.92
N SER A 94 16.60 10.50 11.61
CA SER A 94 16.21 10.15 12.99
C SER A 94 14.70 10.16 13.15
N TRP A 95 14.21 9.44 14.18
CA TRP A 95 12.79 9.33 14.51
C TRP A 95 12.59 9.66 15.98
N GLY A 96 11.53 10.43 16.26
CA GLY A 96 11.06 10.64 17.62
C GLY A 96 10.54 9.34 18.25
N TRP A 97 10.37 9.35 19.57
CA TRP A 97 9.81 8.21 20.28
C TRP A 97 8.33 8.00 19.93
N PRO A 98 7.83 6.76 19.82
CA PRO A 98 6.44 6.48 19.52
C PRO A 98 5.47 7.09 20.53
N GLN A 99 4.43 7.72 20.04
CA GLN A 99 3.28 8.23 20.79
C GLN A 99 2.05 7.39 20.46
N VAL A 100 1.20 7.11 21.45
CA VAL A 100 -0.07 6.43 21.23
C VAL A 100 -1.10 7.47 20.79
N LEU A 101 -1.76 7.23 19.65
CA LEU A 101 -2.85 8.08 19.14
C LEU A 101 -4.24 7.48 19.40
N ILE A 102 -4.39 6.18 19.20
CA ILE A 102 -5.64 5.45 19.40
C ILE A 102 -5.32 4.18 20.16
N ASP A 103 -6.04 3.93 21.24
CA ASP A 103 -5.98 2.71 22.04
C ASP A 103 -7.40 2.38 22.49
N GLY A 104 -8.12 1.65 21.65
CA GLY A 104 -9.50 1.26 21.85
C GLY A 104 -9.65 0.07 22.81
N PRO A 105 -10.89 -0.31 23.14
CA PRO A 105 -11.14 -1.46 24.00
C PRO A 105 -10.95 -2.82 23.30
N ILE A 106 -10.79 -2.83 21.99
CA ILE A 106 -10.49 -3.99 21.15
C ILE A 106 -9.33 -3.67 20.20
N ASP A 107 -8.84 -4.66 19.46
CA ASP A 107 -7.66 -4.56 18.59
C ASP A 107 -7.80 -3.45 17.52
N ASP A 108 -7.01 -2.37 17.61
CA ASP A 108 -6.86 -1.34 16.57
C ASP A 108 -5.77 -1.75 15.58
N ARG A 109 -6.07 -1.67 14.26
CA ARG A 109 -5.23 -2.23 13.18
C ARG A 109 -5.07 -1.28 11.99
N ASP A 110 -4.02 -1.53 11.21
CA ASP A 110 -3.75 -0.97 9.88
C ASP A 110 -3.99 0.55 9.81
N ALA A 111 -3.03 1.28 10.35
CA ALA A 111 -3.11 2.73 10.41
C ALA A 111 -2.64 3.39 9.11
N GLY A 112 -3.45 4.34 8.60
CA GLY A 112 -3.09 5.23 7.50
C GLY A 112 -2.89 6.65 7.97
N VAL A 113 -2.08 7.45 7.25
CA VAL A 113 -1.88 8.87 7.56
C VAL A 113 -1.76 9.71 6.29
N VAL A 114 -2.33 10.92 6.32
CA VAL A 114 -2.17 11.93 5.26
C VAL A 114 -2.20 13.34 5.86
N GLU A 115 -1.44 14.28 5.28
CA GLU A 115 -1.66 15.71 5.46
C GLU A 115 -2.57 16.21 4.35
N THR A 116 -3.65 16.89 4.70
CA THR A 116 -4.62 17.45 3.76
C THR A 116 -4.08 18.70 3.04
N ALA A 117 -4.82 19.19 2.03
CA ALA A 117 -4.48 20.43 1.36
C ALA A 117 -4.43 21.64 2.31
N ASN A 118 -5.24 21.62 3.37
CA ASN A 118 -5.32 22.69 4.39
C ASN A 118 -4.30 22.51 5.54
N GLY A 119 -3.50 21.43 5.53
CA GLY A 119 -2.49 21.15 6.55
C GLY A 119 -3.01 20.37 7.77
N SER A 120 -4.28 19.95 7.76
CA SER A 120 -4.80 19.00 8.75
C SER A 120 -4.14 17.64 8.57
N ILE A 121 -3.99 16.89 9.66
CA ILE A 121 -3.48 15.51 9.62
C ILE A 121 -4.65 14.59 9.92
N LEU A 122 -4.85 13.59 9.05
CA LEU A 122 -5.83 12.54 9.23
C LEU A 122 -5.11 11.23 9.52
N VAL A 123 -5.59 10.48 10.51
CA VAL A 123 -5.10 9.12 10.81
C VAL A 123 -6.29 8.17 10.81
N THR A 124 -6.15 7.08 10.06
CA THR A 124 -7.19 6.05 9.91
C THR A 124 -6.80 4.78 10.66
N THR A 125 -7.80 4.00 11.06
CA THR A 125 -7.65 2.65 11.59
C THR A 125 -8.94 1.87 11.41
N PHE A 126 -8.88 0.54 11.56
CA PHE A 126 -10.07 -0.26 11.79
C PHE A 126 -9.90 -1.12 13.04
N THR A 127 -11.00 -1.55 13.62
CA THR A 127 -11.00 -2.40 14.81
C THR A 127 -11.34 -3.84 14.44
N SER A 128 -10.82 -4.80 15.20
CA SER A 128 -10.94 -6.23 14.88
C SER A 128 -11.15 -7.09 16.12
N LEU A 129 -11.94 -8.16 15.95
CA LEU A 129 -12.12 -9.24 16.92
C LEU A 129 -11.42 -10.55 16.46
N ALA A 130 -10.51 -10.48 15.47
CA ALA A 130 -9.81 -11.65 14.96
C ALA A 130 -9.05 -12.43 16.06
N TYR A 131 -8.66 -11.78 17.15
CA TYR A 131 -8.00 -12.40 18.29
C TYR A 131 -8.91 -13.40 19.05
N GLU A 132 -10.24 -13.28 18.97
CA GLU A 132 -11.17 -14.17 19.68
C GLU A 132 -10.98 -15.64 19.30
N ALA A 133 -10.71 -15.92 18.01
CA ALA A 133 -10.44 -17.29 17.56
C ALA A 133 -9.14 -17.84 18.18
N ALA A 134 -8.11 -17.02 18.34
CA ALA A 134 -6.87 -17.40 19.02
C ALA A 134 -7.08 -17.57 20.52
N LEU A 135 -7.85 -16.70 21.17
CA LEU A 135 -8.21 -16.80 22.58
C LEU A 135 -8.96 -18.11 22.85
N GLN A 136 -9.99 -18.45 22.06
CA GLN A 136 -10.73 -19.70 22.18
C GLN A 136 -9.84 -20.94 21.98
N LYS A 137 -8.84 -20.86 21.10
CA LYS A 137 -7.86 -21.92 20.91
C LYS A 137 -6.97 -22.08 22.14
N MET A 138 -6.49 -20.98 22.73
CA MET A 138 -5.73 -21.01 23.97
C MET A 138 -6.54 -21.60 25.15
N GLU A 139 -7.81 -21.24 25.26
CA GLU A 139 -8.70 -21.76 26.31
C GLU A 139 -8.88 -23.28 26.27
N LYS A 140 -8.81 -23.87 25.09
CA LYS A 140 -8.93 -25.31 24.86
C LYS A 140 -7.59 -26.05 24.91
N ALA A 141 -6.48 -25.33 24.94
CA ALA A 141 -5.15 -25.93 24.93
C ALA A 141 -4.80 -26.54 26.29
N THR A 142 -4.08 -27.66 26.27
CA THR A 142 -3.52 -28.29 27.46
C THR A 142 -1.99 -28.29 27.32
N PRO A 143 -1.31 -27.24 27.76
CA PRO A 143 0.14 -27.15 27.65
C PRO A 143 0.84 -28.16 28.58
N ALA A 144 2.05 -28.55 28.18
CA ALA A 144 2.89 -29.42 29.01
C ALA A 144 3.16 -28.76 30.38
N PRO A 145 3.24 -29.54 31.47
CA PRO A 145 3.57 -29.02 32.80
C PRO A 145 4.89 -28.27 32.86
N GLY A 146 5.03 -27.38 33.87
CA GLY A 146 6.20 -26.55 34.09
C GLY A 146 6.12 -25.22 33.40
N LYS A 147 7.25 -24.66 32.98
CA LYS A 147 7.40 -23.30 32.45
C LYS A 147 6.43 -22.98 31.28
N MET A 148 6.22 -23.94 30.37
CA MET A 148 5.29 -23.77 29.25
C MET A 148 3.85 -23.54 29.71
N LYS A 149 3.42 -24.26 30.78
CA LYS A 149 2.09 -24.07 31.37
C LYS A 149 1.97 -22.71 32.05
N GLU A 150 2.98 -22.28 32.79
CA GLU A 150 3.02 -21.00 33.49
C GLU A 150 2.92 -19.84 32.49
N GLU A 151 3.72 -19.88 31.42
CA GLU A 151 3.68 -18.87 30.34
C GLU A 151 2.34 -18.84 29.63
N HIS A 152 1.77 -20.01 29.32
CA HIS A 152 0.44 -20.11 28.72
C HIS A 152 -0.66 -19.56 29.65
N ASP A 153 -0.67 -19.94 30.91
CA ASP A 153 -1.69 -19.51 31.87
C ASP A 153 -1.62 -17.99 32.11
N LYS A 154 -0.42 -17.42 32.13
CA LYS A 154 -0.20 -15.97 32.20
C LYS A 154 -0.78 -15.27 30.98
N LEU A 155 -0.39 -15.69 29.76
CA LEU A 155 -0.86 -15.10 28.51
C LEU A 155 -2.39 -15.20 28.40
N LEU A 156 -2.95 -16.36 28.73
CA LEU A 156 -4.40 -16.58 28.73
C LEU A 156 -5.12 -15.66 29.71
N ALA A 157 -4.57 -15.45 30.92
CA ALA A 157 -5.14 -14.52 31.90
C ALA A 157 -5.12 -13.08 31.40
N GLU A 158 -4.02 -12.63 30.77
CA GLU A 158 -3.87 -11.29 30.19
C GLU A 158 -4.86 -11.06 29.04
N TRP A 159 -4.98 -12.03 28.13
CA TRP A 159 -5.91 -11.92 27.00
C TRP A 159 -7.38 -11.95 27.46
N ARG A 160 -7.73 -12.77 28.45
CA ARG A 160 -9.06 -12.78 29.05
C ARG A 160 -9.38 -11.46 29.73
N ALA A 161 -8.44 -10.88 30.47
CA ALA A 161 -8.61 -9.58 31.09
C ALA A 161 -8.86 -8.49 30.04
N ALA A 162 -8.10 -8.46 28.94
CA ALA A 162 -8.31 -7.56 27.83
C ALA A 162 -9.68 -7.77 27.17
N HIS A 163 -10.05 -9.03 26.84
CA HIS A 163 -11.33 -9.37 26.24
C HIS A 163 -12.54 -8.96 27.11
N ASN A 164 -12.42 -9.11 28.42
CA ASN A 164 -13.50 -8.85 29.38
C ASN A 164 -13.57 -7.37 29.83
N ARG A 165 -12.71 -6.48 29.30
CA ARG A 165 -12.83 -5.03 29.57
C ARG A 165 -14.20 -4.49 29.13
N VAL A 166 -14.77 -5.07 28.08
CA VAL A 166 -16.09 -4.73 27.54
C VAL A 166 -16.89 -6.01 27.28
N ASN A 167 -18.22 -5.91 27.39
CA ASN A 167 -19.10 -7.05 27.12
C ASN A 167 -19.25 -7.33 25.62
N ALA A 168 -19.92 -8.43 25.25
CA ALA A 168 -20.05 -8.85 23.85
C ALA A 168 -20.77 -7.81 22.95
N GLU A 169 -21.78 -7.13 23.47
CA GLU A 169 -22.52 -6.12 22.75
C GLU A 169 -21.62 -4.87 22.51
N GLN A 170 -20.91 -4.42 23.54
CA GLN A 170 -19.94 -3.34 23.42
C GLN A 170 -18.83 -3.68 22.42
N ARG A 171 -18.26 -4.91 22.44
CA ARG A 171 -17.26 -5.33 21.43
C ARG A 171 -17.79 -5.21 20.00
N LYS A 172 -19.06 -5.57 19.79
CA LYS A 172 -19.73 -5.45 18.50
C LYS A 172 -19.89 -4.00 18.04
N GLN A 173 -20.24 -3.11 18.99
CA GLN A 173 -20.36 -1.66 18.72
C GLN A 173 -19.01 -0.99 18.43
N GLU A 174 -17.93 -1.56 18.98
CA GLU A 174 -16.57 -1.09 18.74
C GLU A 174 -16.00 -1.50 17.37
N LEU A 175 -16.60 -2.50 16.69
CA LEU A 175 -16.20 -2.87 15.34
C LEU A 175 -16.53 -1.74 14.36
N GLY A 176 -15.51 -1.26 13.65
CA GLY A 176 -15.69 -0.18 12.69
C GLY A 176 -14.42 0.22 11.97
N THR A 177 -14.61 1.18 11.09
CA THR A 177 -13.55 1.88 10.36
C THR A 177 -13.56 3.33 10.86
N TRP A 178 -12.43 3.78 11.37
CA TRP A 178 -12.32 4.97 12.20
C TRP A 178 -11.28 5.95 11.66
N MET A 179 -11.48 7.22 11.99
CA MET A 179 -10.53 8.29 11.70
C MET A 179 -10.45 9.26 12.88
N ILE A 180 -9.28 9.85 13.07
CA ILE A 180 -9.04 11.01 13.93
C ILE A 180 -8.41 12.11 13.09
N ARG A 181 -8.61 13.36 13.49
CA ARG A 181 -8.14 14.56 12.80
C ARG A 181 -7.43 15.51 13.74
N SER A 182 -6.32 16.08 13.29
CA SER A 182 -5.63 17.19 13.95
C SER A 182 -5.54 18.39 13.04
N THR A 183 -5.76 19.59 13.56
CA THR A 183 -5.64 20.87 12.86
C THR A 183 -4.46 21.72 13.33
N ASP A 184 -3.73 21.24 14.32
CA ASP A 184 -2.63 21.93 14.98
C ASP A 184 -1.28 21.22 14.79
N GLY A 185 -1.15 20.48 13.70
CA GLY A 185 0.07 19.77 13.36
C GLY A 185 0.28 18.49 14.18
N GLY A 186 -0.79 17.89 14.73
CA GLY A 186 -0.73 16.65 15.49
C GLY A 186 -0.37 16.85 16.96
N VAL A 187 -0.60 18.06 17.50
CA VAL A 187 -0.49 18.34 18.94
C VAL A 187 -1.73 17.85 19.68
N THR A 188 -2.92 18.16 19.14
CA THR A 188 -4.19 17.64 19.63
C THR A 188 -4.96 16.92 18.54
N TRP A 189 -5.85 16.02 18.95
CA TRP A 189 -6.61 15.17 18.05
C TRP A 189 -8.09 15.18 18.42
N SER A 190 -8.95 15.08 17.42
CA SER A 190 -10.39 14.89 17.61
C SER A 190 -10.68 13.55 18.31
N ALA A 191 -11.89 13.41 18.85
CA ALA A 191 -12.44 12.08 19.09
C ALA A 191 -12.46 11.29 17.76
N ARG A 192 -12.38 9.96 17.83
CA ARG A 192 -12.54 9.12 16.64
C ARG A 192 -13.95 9.23 16.09
N TYR A 193 -14.08 9.22 14.77
CA TYR A 193 -15.35 9.21 14.06
C TYR A 193 -15.35 8.15 12.95
N ALA A 194 -16.54 7.67 12.61
CA ALA A 194 -16.68 6.61 11.63
C ALA A 194 -16.47 7.11 10.20
N VAL A 195 -15.83 6.28 9.38
CA VAL A 195 -15.68 6.48 7.93
C VAL A 195 -16.25 5.26 7.18
N PRO A 196 -16.68 5.40 5.90
CA PRO A 196 -17.40 4.32 5.22
C PRO A 196 -16.58 3.07 4.92
N LEU A 197 -15.25 3.19 4.80
CA LEU A 197 -14.33 2.12 4.41
C LEU A 197 -12.97 2.30 5.07
N ASN A 198 -12.11 1.28 4.93
CA ASN A 198 -10.72 1.33 5.37
C ASN A 198 -9.78 0.69 4.35
N SER A 199 -8.55 1.15 4.37
CA SER A 199 -7.37 0.54 3.77
C SER A 199 -6.11 1.00 4.50
N PRO A 200 -5.05 0.16 4.57
CA PRO A 200 -3.88 0.43 5.42
C PRO A 200 -3.16 1.75 5.12
N HIS A 201 -3.09 2.18 3.86
CA HIS A 201 -2.32 3.38 3.52
C HIS A 201 -3.11 4.70 3.65
N GLY A 202 -4.40 4.62 3.99
CA GLY A 202 -5.23 5.80 4.20
C GLY A 202 -5.64 6.53 2.92
N PRO A 203 -6.26 7.71 3.05
CA PRO A 203 -6.69 8.55 1.94
C PRO A 203 -5.54 9.29 1.27
N VAL A 204 -5.80 9.78 0.06
CA VAL A 204 -4.87 10.62 -0.72
C VAL A 204 -5.51 11.97 -1.05
N VAL A 205 -4.67 12.99 -1.19
CA VAL A 205 -5.08 14.34 -1.57
C VAL A 205 -4.99 14.49 -3.08
N LEU A 206 -6.06 14.90 -3.72
CA LEU A 206 -6.10 15.25 -5.14
C LEU A 206 -5.60 16.68 -5.38
N ARG A 207 -5.24 17.00 -6.63
CA ARG A 207 -4.80 18.35 -6.99
C ARG A 207 -5.86 19.44 -6.80
N ASP A 208 -7.14 19.06 -6.85
CA ASP A 208 -8.25 19.97 -6.57
C ASP A 208 -8.51 20.19 -5.07
N GLY A 209 -7.75 19.54 -4.20
CA GLY A 209 -7.84 19.63 -2.75
C GLY A 209 -8.82 18.66 -2.10
N ARG A 210 -9.63 17.93 -2.87
CA ARG A 210 -10.47 16.84 -2.35
C ARG A 210 -9.59 15.70 -1.83
N LEU A 211 -10.16 14.94 -0.92
CA LEU A 211 -9.59 13.69 -0.44
C LEU A 211 -10.34 12.51 -1.07
N ILE A 212 -9.59 11.53 -1.54
CA ILE A 212 -10.10 10.24 -2.01
C ILE A 212 -9.58 9.14 -1.09
N TYR A 213 -10.45 8.24 -0.69
CA TYR A 213 -10.08 7.06 0.10
C TYR A 213 -10.59 5.82 -0.61
N ALA A 214 -9.68 5.07 -1.23
CA ALA A 214 -9.98 3.77 -1.83
C ALA A 214 -9.80 2.67 -0.79
N GLY A 215 -10.77 1.77 -0.65
CA GLY A 215 -10.70 0.75 0.38
C GLY A 215 -11.89 -0.21 0.36
N LYS A 216 -12.05 -0.93 1.46
CA LYS A 216 -13.09 -1.94 1.68
C LYS A 216 -14.07 -1.50 2.77
N ALA A 217 -15.36 -1.67 2.52
CA ALA A 217 -16.43 -1.43 3.49
C ALA A 217 -16.51 -2.61 4.48
N LEU A 218 -15.51 -2.68 5.37
CA LEU A 218 -15.41 -3.71 6.40
C LEU A 218 -16.64 -3.70 7.33
N TRP A 219 -17.04 -4.87 7.77
CA TRP A 219 -18.13 -5.08 8.73
C TRP A 219 -19.54 -4.66 8.20
N LYS A 220 -19.63 -4.40 6.89
CA LYS A 220 -20.88 -4.10 6.19
C LYS A 220 -21.16 -5.17 5.12
N ASP A 221 -20.83 -4.87 3.88
CA ASP A 221 -21.03 -5.77 2.73
C ASP A 221 -19.71 -6.23 2.08
N ASP A 222 -18.58 -5.83 2.66
CA ASP A 222 -17.23 -6.15 2.19
C ASP A 222 -16.92 -5.72 0.75
N ARG A 223 -17.73 -4.84 0.16
CA ARG A 223 -17.45 -4.28 -1.17
C ARG A 223 -16.25 -3.36 -1.13
N ILE A 224 -15.55 -3.28 -2.25
CA ILE A 224 -14.48 -2.30 -2.45
C ILE A 224 -15.01 -1.09 -3.22
N GLY A 225 -14.45 0.06 -2.93
CA GLY A 225 -14.86 1.31 -3.57
C GLY A 225 -14.03 2.50 -3.11
N VAL A 226 -14.60 3.66 -3.37
CA VAL A 226 -13.96 4.94 -3.10
C VAL A 226 -14.94 5.84 -2.36
N CYS A 227 -14.44 6.49 -1.31
CA CYS A 227 -15.11 7.59 -0.64
C CYS A 227 -14.39 8.90 -0.94
N GLU A 228 -15.12 10.00 -0.87
CA GLU A 228 -14.54 11.35 -0.98
C GLU A 228 -14.86 12.19 0.25
N SER A 229 -13.98 13.15 0.53
CA SER A 229 -14.23 14.27 1.44
C SER A 229 -13.89 15.58 0.74
N LYS A 230 -14.78 16.57 0.90
CA LYS A 230 -14.66 17.93 0.34
C LYS A 230 -14.43 18.99 1.42
N ASP A 231 -14.44 18.57 2.68
CA ASP A 231 -14.43 19.41 3.87
C ASP A 231 -13.25 19.12 4.80
N ASP A 232 -12.09 18.82 4.19
CA ASP A 232 -10.85 18.60 4.91
C ASP A 232 -10.87 17.36 5.84
N GLY A 233 -11.61 16.33 5.41
CA GLY A 233 -11.70 15.06 6.12
C GLY A 233 -12.72 15.01 7.27
N VAL A 234 -13.56 16.05 7.42
CA VAL A 234 -14.59 16.09 8.47
C VAL A 234 -15.73 15.11 8.18
N THR A 235 -16.20 15.11 6.92
CA THR A 235 -17.24 14.17 6.45
C THR A 235 -16.76 13.37 5.25
N TRP A 236 -17.29 12.16 5.11
CA TRP A 236 -16.94 11.23 4.06
C TRP A 236 -18.19 10.62 3.42
N GLU A 237 -18.27 10.70 2.10
CA GLU A 237 -19.35 10.15 1.31
C GLU A 237 -18.86 9.03 0.40
N TRP A 238 -19.68 7.99 0.24
CA TRP A 238 -19.40 6.94 -0.74
C TRP A 238 -19.54 7.52 -2.14
N LEU A 239 -18.45 7.53 -2.91
CA LEU A 239 -18.41 8.10 -4.25
C LEU A 239 -18.72 7.06 -5.33
N ALA A 240 -18.03 5.91 -5.28
CA ALA A 240 -18.19 4.86 -6.28
C ALA A 240 -17.80 3.48 -5.75
N THR A 241 -18.43 2.45 -6.30
CA THR A 241 -17.99 1.06 -6.14
C THR A 241 -17.03 0.71 -7.27
N ILE A 242 -15.90 0.09 -6.94
CA ILE A 242 -15.02 -0.49 -7.95
C ILE A 242 -15.59 -1.86 -8.33
N PRO A 243 -15.83 -2.12 -9.64
CA PRO A 243 -16.44 -3.39 -10.06
C PRO A 243 -15.50 -4.57 -9.87
N ALA A 244 -16.02 -5.79 -9.82
CA ALA A 244 -15.22 -7.00 -9.81
C ALA A 244 -15.02 -7.55 -11.22
N ARG A 245 -13.89 -8.21 -11.47
CA ARG A 245 -13.67 -8.97 -12.71
C ARG A 245 -14.68 -10.11 -12.81
N THR A 246 -15.02 -10.50 -14.04
CA THR A 246 -15.86 -11.67 -14.26
C THR A 246 -15.22 -12.92 -13.65
N GLY A 247 -15.97 -13.60 -12.79
CA GLY A 247 -15.54 -14.83 -12.10
C GLY A 247 -14.82 -14.60 -10.77
N ASP A 248 -14.48 -13.37 -10.39
CA ASP A 248 -13.93 -13.05 -9.08
C ASP A 248 -15.05 -12.85 -8.04
N ASP A 249 -14.80 -13.31 -6.82
CA ASP A 249 -15.58 -12.91 -5.65
C ASP A 249 -15.05 -11.56 -5.13
N PRO A 250 -15.86 -10.48 -5.14
CA PRO A 250 -15.42 -9.16 -4.66
C PRO A 250 -15.00 -9.17 -3.18
N LYS A 251 -15.44 -10.14 -2.39
CA LYS A 251 -15.00 -10.29 -0.99
C LYS A 251 -13.52 -10.66 -0.86
N ASN A 252 -12.94 -11.23 -1.92
CA ASN A 252 -11.52 -11.57 -1.99
C ASN A 252 -10.63 -10.42 -2.49
N TYR A 253 -11.20 -9.22 -2.69
CA TYR A 253 -10.45 -7.99 -2.87
C TYR A 253 -10.22 -7.33 -1.51
N HIS A 254 -8.98 -6.89 -1.28
CA HIS A 254 -8.56 -6.30 -0.02
C HIS A 254 -7.67 -5.08 -0.28
N GLU A 255 -7.40 -4.33 0.76
CA GLU A 255 -6.32 -3.35 0.88
C GLU A 255 -5.99 -2.61 -0.43
N LEU A 256 -6.69 -1.50 -0.64
CA LEU A 256 -6.51 -0.65 -1.79
C LEU A 256 -5.60 0.54 -1.45
N HIS A 257 -4.92 1.06 -2.45
CA HIS A 257 -4.34 2.40 -2.39
C HIS A 257 -4.54 3.11 -3.72
N ALA A 258 -4.80 4.42 -3.68
CA ALA A 258 -5.03 5.22 -4.88
C ALA A 258 -3.93 6.27 -5.09
N VAL A 259 -3.84 6.80 -6.31
CA VAL A 259 -3.01 7.95 -6.66
C VAL A 259 -3.64 8.70 -7.84
N GLU A 260 -3.43 10.01 -7.89
CA GLU A 260 -3.76 10.82 -9.05
C GLU A 260 -2.50 11.00 -9.92
N ALA A 261 -2.55 10.51 -11.15
CA ALA A 261 -1.51 10.69 -12.14
C ALA A 261 -1.45 12.14 -12.66
N SER A 262 -0.39 12.50 -13.38
CA SER A 262 -0.18 13.88 -13.85
C SER A 262 -1.20 14.33 -14.91
N ASP A 263 -1.84 13.39 -15.61
CA ASP A 263 -2.92 13.67 -16.57
C ASP A 263 -4.31 13.76 -15.92
N GLY A 264 -4.42 13.54 -14.60
CA GLY A 264 -5.68 13.56 -13.85
C GLY A 264 -6.35 12.18 -13.72
N THR A 265 -5.80 11.15 -14.34
CA THR A 265 -6.28 9.78 -14.15
C THR A 265 -6.05 9.35 -12.71
N LEU A 266 -7.08 8.81 -12.06
CA LEU A 266 -6.95 8.15 -10.77
C LEU A 266 -6.68 6.67 -11.01
N LEU A 267 -5.70 6.13 -10.30
CA LEU A 267 -5.40 4.70 -10.28
C LEU A 267 -5.69 4.16 -8.88
N ALA A 268 -6.27 2.97 -8.82
CA ALA A 268 -6.41 2.20 -7.58
C ALA A 268 -5.74 0.84 -7.75
N HIS A 269 -4.75 0.52 -6.92
CA HIS A 269 -4.21 -0.83 -6.81
C HIS A 269 -5.01 -1.62 -5.78
N ILE A 270 -5.22 -2.89 -6.05
CA ILE A 270 -6.09 -3.78 -5.29
C ILE A 270 -5.33 -5.07 -4.98
N ARG A 271 -5.28 -5.44 -3.70
CA ARG A 271 -4.80 -6.75 -3.27
C ARG A 271 -5.83 -7.81 -3.63
N ASN A 272 -5.44 -8.80 -4.43
CA ASN A 272 -6.30 -9.88 -4.89
C ASN A 272 -6.03 -11.19 -4.18
N HIS A 273 -7.08 -11.83 -3.66
CA HIS A 273 -7.05 -13.19 -3.11
C HIS A 273 -7.88 -14.18 -3.92
N ASN A 274 -8.38 -13.81 -5.11
CA ASN A 274 -9.08 -14.72 -6.01
C ASN A 274 -8.10 -15.64 -6.73
N SER A 275 -8.51 -16.91 -6.94
CA SER A 275 -7.82 -17.85 -7.81
C SER A 275 -8.06 -17.54 -9.29
N PRO A 276 -7.14 -17.90 -10.22
CA PRO A 276 -5.91 -18.67 -9.99
C PRO A 276 -4.70 -17.81 -9.57
N ASN A 277 -4.77 -16.48 -9.72
CA ASN A 277 -3.65 -15.56 -9.47
C ASN A 277 -3.77 -14.88 -8.11
N GLU A 278 -3.96 -15.65 -7.06
CA GLU A 278 -3.93 -15.12 -5.70
C GLU A 278 -2.66 -14.31 -5.44
N ARG A 279 -2.81 -13.15 -4.81
CA ARG A 279 -1.73 -12.21 -4.45
C ARG A 279 -1.09 -11.45 -5.62
N GLU A 280 -1.70 -11.45 -6.80
CA GLU A 280 -1.37 -10.44 -7.80
C GLU A 280 -1.91 -9.07 -7.37
N THR A 281 -1.23 -8.00 -7.78
CA THR A 281 -1.77 -6.65 -7.71
C THR A 281 -2.64 -6.40 -8.92
N LEU A 282 -3.90 -6.03 -8.69
CA LEU A 282 -4.79 -5.55 -9.76
C LEU A 282 -4.79 -4.03 -9.78
N GLN A 283 -5.12 -3.46 -10.94
CA GLN A 283 -5.28 -2.03 -11.14
C GLN A 283 -6.66 -1.73 -11.73
N SER A 284 -7.26 -0.64 -11.26
CA SER A 284 -8.48 -0.04 -11.83
C SER A 284 -8.26 1.45 -11.97
N GLU A 285 -8.83 2.07 -13.01
CA GLU A 285 -8.65 3.47 -13.37
C GLU A 285 -9.98 4.23 -13.39
N SER A 286 -9.90 5.53 -13.10
CA SER A 286 -10.97 6.49 -13.26
C SER A 286 -10.47 7.76 -13.97
N THR A 287 -11.20 8.23 -14.97
CA THR A 287 -10.90 9.46 -15.72
C THR A 287 -11.92 10.57 -15.45
N ASP A 288 -12.86 10.36 -14.54
CA ASP A 288 -13.95 11.29 -14.22
C ASP A 288 -13.93 11.76 -12.75
N GLY A 289 -12.74 11.75 -12.15
CA GLY A 289 -12.52 12.19 -10.77
C GLY A 289 -13.04 11.22 -9.71
N GLY A 290 -13.04 9.91 -10.03
CA GLY A 290 -13.40 8.84 -9.12
C GLY A 290 -14.86 8.40 -9.15
N ARG A 291 -15.69 8.95 -10.07
CA ARG A 291 -17.13 8.63 -10.14
C ARG A 291 -17.41 7.31 -10.81
N THR A 292 -16.58 6.91 -11.77
CA THR A 292 -16.65 5.60 -12.39
C THR A 292 -15.25 4.98 -12.47
N TRP A 293 -15.17 3.65 -12.42
CA TRP A 293 -13.94 2.89 -12.40
C TRP A 293 -13.97 1.77 -13.42
N SER A 294 -12.83 1.52 -14.06
CA SER A 294 -12.66 0.40 -14.99
C SER A 294 -12.78 -0.95 -14.27
N LEU A 295 -13.05 -2.02 -15.02
CA LEU A 295 -12.86 -3.36 -14.49
C LEU A 295 -11.39 -3.55 -14.08
N PRO A 296 -11.11 -4.06 -12.86
CA PRO A 296 -9.75 -4.35 -12.44
C PRO A 296 -9.06 -5.29 -13.40
N HIS A 297 -7.81 -5.03 -13.70
CA HIS A 297 -6.99 -5.87 -14.57
C HIS A 297 -5.62 -6.15 -13.95
N SER A 298 -4.98 -7.23 -14.36
CA SER A 298 -3.63 -7.59 -13.95
C SER A 298 -2.62 -6.62 -14.56
N ILE A 299 -1.66 -6.18 -13.76
CA ILE A 299 -0.50 -5.40 -14.21
C ILE A 299 0.79 -6.24 -14.24
N GLY A 300 0.66 -7.56 -14.17
CA GLY A 300 1.79 -8.48 -14.20
C GLY A 300 2.67 -8.42 -12.94
N VAL A 301 2.15 -7.93 -11.82
CA VAL A 301 2.87 -7.82 -10.55
C VAL A 301 2.27 -8.78 -9.53
N TRP A 302 3.12 -9.66 -9.03
CA TRP A 302 2.80 -10.47 -7.87
C TRP A 302 3.44 -9.85 -6.63
N GLY A 303 2.64 -9.34 -5.71
CA GLY A 303 3.09 -8.68 -4.49
C GLY A 303 1.98 -7.83 -3.87
N LEU A 304 2.03 -7.63 -2.55
CA LEU A 304 0.93 -7.00 -1.81
C LEU A 304 1.35 -6.54 -0.40
N PRO A 305 0.58 -5.58 0.18
CA PRO A 305 -0.20 -4.60 -0.55
C PRO A 305 0.71 -3.64 -1.31
N SER A 306 0.14 -2.89 -2.26
CA SER A 306 0.86 -1.88 -3.02
C SER A 306 0.58 -0.48 -2.46
N HIS A 307 1.64 0.30 -2.26
CA HIS A 307 1.56 1.73 -2.00
C HIS A 307 1.90 2.50 -3.28
N LEU A 308 1.12 3.51 -3.61
CA LEU A 308 1.29 4.36 -4.79
C LEU A 308 1.75 5.76 -4.39
N LEU A 309 2.70 6.31 -5.13
CA LEU A 309 3.21 7.66 -4.95
C LEU A 309 3.38 8.33 -6.31
N ARG A 310 2.89 9.56 -6.48
CA ARG A 310 3.29 10.43 -7.58
C ARG A 310 4.54 11.21 -7.15
N LEU A 311 5.62 11.02 -7.90
CA LEU A 311 6.86 11.76 -7.72
C LEU A 311 6.71 13.21 -8.20
N ARG A 312 7.60 14.09 -7.76
CA ARG A 312 7.59 15.52 -8.15
C ARG A 312 7.83 15.73 -9.65
N ASP A 313 8.50 14.81 -10.31
CA ASP A 313 8.69 14.83 -11.77
C ASP A 313 7.48 14.31 -12.56
N GLY A 314 6.44 13.88 -11.86
CA GLY A 314 5.17 13.42 -12.44
C GLY A 314 5.10 11.94 -12.70
N ARG A 315 6.21 11.18 -12.59
CA ARG A 315 6.19 9.72 -12.67
C ARG A 315 5.46 9.12 -11.47
N LEU A 316 4.96 7.91 -11.65
CA LEU A 316 4.37 7.13 -10.57
C LEU A 316 5.37 6.09 -10.06
N LEU A 317 5.37 5.90 -8.77
CA LEU A 317 6.09 4.84 -8.07
C LEU A 317 5.08 3.95 -7.35
N MET A 318 5.15 2.63 -7.55
CA MET A 318 4.53 1.66 -6.66
C MET A 318 5.59 0.97 -5.82
N SER A 319 5.34 0.75 -4.55
CA SER A 319 6.14 -0.11 -3.69
C SER A 319 5.27 -1.21 -3.10
N TYR A 320 5.78 -2.43 -2.98
CA TYR A 320 5.00 -3.60 -2.57
C TYR A 320 5.86 -4.64 -1.86
N GLY A 321 5.23 -5.43 -0.96
CA GLY A 321 5.86 -6.57 -0.32
C GLY A 321 5.92 -7.77 -1.26
N HIS A 322 7.11 -8.33 -1.46
CA HIS A 322 7.36 -9.52 -2.26
C HIS A 322 7.68 -10.72 -1.37
N ARG A 323 6.71 -11.63 -1.21
CA ARG A 323 6.80 -12.77 -0.28
C ARG A 323 7.22 -14.09 -0.96
N ARG A 324 7.82 -14.02 -2.16
CA ARG A 324 8.52 -15.12 -2.85
C ARG A 324 10.03 -14.90 -2.71
N LYS A 325 10.83 -15.96 -2.83
CA LYS A 325 12.30 -15.84 -2.76
C LYS A 325 12.86 -15.15 -4.01
N PRO A 326 13.74 -14.15 -3.87
CA PRO A 326 14.18 -13.52 -2.61
C PRO A 326 13.04 -12.71 -1.97
N ILE A 327 12.82 -12.90 -0.65
CA ILE A 327 11.74 -12.21 0.07
C ILE A 327 12.22 -10.79 0.42
N GLY A 328 11.38 -9.79 0.17
CA GLY A 328 11.73 -8.40 0.46
C GLY A 328 10.69 -7.40 -0.03
N ASN A 329 11.10 -6.16 -0.23
CA ASN A 329 10.26 -5.10 -0.74
C ASN A 329 10.80 -4.60 -2.07
N LEU A 330 9.93 -4.48 -3.05
CA LEU A 330 10.25 -4.04 -4.39
C LEU A 330 9.47 -2.77 -4.74
N ALA A 331 9.97 -2.04 -5.73
CA ALA A 331 9.26 -0.94 -6.34
C ALA A 331 9.21 -1.10 -7.87
N ARG A 332 8.28 -0.40 -8.52
CA ARG A 332 8.23 -0.23 -9.97
C ARG A 332 7.86 1.20 -10.32
N MET A 333 8.27 1.65 -11.47
CA MET A 333 8.03 3.00 -11.98
C MET A 333 7.08 2.96 -13.18
N SER A 334 6.24 3.99 -13.29
CA SER A 334 5.50 4.28 -14.52
C SER A 334 5.77 5.72 -14.97
N SER A 335 6.07 5.87 -16.27
CA SER A 335 6.25 7.16 -16.93
C SER A 335 5.09 7.52 -17.85
N ASP A 336 4.06 6.70 -17.90
CA ASP A 336 2.92 6.80 -18.79
C ASP A 336 1.57 6.77 -18.04
N HIS A 337 1.57 7.36 -16.85
CA HIS A 337 0.37 7.50 -16.00
C HIS A 337 -0.23 6.16 -15.54
N GLY A 338 0.61 5.16 -15.30
CA GLY A 338 0.20 3.85 -14.82
C GLY A 338 -0.22 2.84 -15.89
N ARG A 339 -0.10 3.19 -17.20
CA ARG A 339 -0.43 2.24 -18.27
C ARG A 339 0.55 1.08 -18.35
N THR A 340 1.82 1.35 -18.07
CA THR A 340 2.86 0.32 -17.95
C THR A 340 3.73 0.56 -16.72
N TRP A 341 4.30 -0.53 -16.21
CA TRP A 341 5.18 -0.52 -15.06
C TRP A 341 6.53 -1.14 -15.40
N SER A 342 7.60 -0.52 -14.92
CA SER A 342 8.98 -0.98 -15.16
C SER A 342 9.25 -2.37 -14.60
N GLU A 343 10.42 -2.93 -14.91
CA GLU A 343 10.98 -4.05 -14.18
C GLU A 343 11.15 -3.69 -12.67
N PRO A 344 11.15 -4.70 -11.77
CA PRO A 344 11.22 -4.47 -10.34
C PRO A 344 12.56 -3.85 -9.91
N LEU A 345 12.48 -2.88 -9.02
CA LEU A 345 13.58 -2.21 -8.33
C LEU A 345 13.67 -2.76 -6.91
N THR A 346 14.81 -3.27 -6.49
CA THR A 346 14.96 -3.96 -5.20
C THR A 346 15.25 -2.98 -4.07
N ILE A 347 14.25 -2.70 -3.22
CA ILE A 347 14.43 -1.92 -1.99
C ILE A 347 15.08 -2.78 -0.90
N SER A 348 14.59 -4.02 -0.72
CA SER A 348 15.17 -5.03 0.17
C SER A 348 14.92 -6.44 -0.39
N ASP A 349 15.82 -7.38 -0.08
CA ASP A 349 15.81 -8.76 -0.55
C ASP A 349 16.37 -9.75 0.49
N ASP A 350 16.52 -9.26 1.71
CA ASP A 350 17.21 -9.93 2.80
C ASP A 350 16.28 -10.48 3.90
N SER A 351 14.97 -10.45 3.67
CA SER A 351 13.98 -10.95 4.62
C SER A 351 14.06 -12.48 4.76
N LYS A 352 13.91 -12.98 5.98
CA LYS A 352 13.97 -14.42 6.29
C LYS A 352 12.58 -15.06 6.33
N PHE A 353 11.55 -14.25 6.62
CA PHE A 353 10.19 -14.73 6.85
C PHE A 353 9.18 -13.98 6.00
N GLY A 354 8.03 -14.61 5.76
CA GLY A 354 6.92 -14.01 5.00
C GLY A 354 6.06 -13.03 5.80
N ASP A 355 6.29 -12.89 7.12
CA ASP A 355 5.61 -11.89 7.94
C ASP A 355 6.35 -10.55 7.81
N MET A 356 6.09 -9.90 6.70
CA MET A 356 6.73 -8.65 6.30
C MET A 356 5.92 -7.96 5.20
N GLY A 357 6.23 -6.69 4.93
CA GLY A 357 5.69 -5.92 3.81
C GLY A 357 5.01 -4.62 4.24
N TYR A 358 3.97 -4.24 3.50
CA TYR A 358 3.28 -2.95 3.64
C TYR A 358 4.26 -1.76 3.50
N PRO A 359 5.09 -1.76 2.46
CA PRO A 359 6.00 -0.64 2.25
C PRO A 359 5.21 0.62 1.93
N SER A 360 5.56 1.71 2.61
CA SER A 360 5.04 3.03 2.34
C SER A 360 6.20 3.97 2.04
N THR A 361 6.12 4.74 0.95
CA THR A 361 7.24 5.51 0.40
C THR A 361 6.87 6.98 0.26
N VAL A 362 7.79 7.86 0.62
CA VAL A 362 7.71 9.31 0.37
C VAL A 362 8.97 9.82 -0.33
N GLU A 363 8.85 10.92 -1.06
CA GLU A 363 9.95 11.63 -1.71
C GLU A 363 10.35 12.85 -0.90
N CYS A 364 11.59 12.90 -0.43
CA CYS A 364 12.18 14.03 0.28
C CYS A 364 12.54 15.20 -0.65
N ALA A 365 12.85 16.38 -0.08
CA ALA A 365 13.14 17.58 -0.87
C ALA A 365 14.34 17.42 -1.80
N ASP A 366 15.35 16.66 -1.41
CA ASP A 366 16.56 16.39 -2.19
C ASP A 366 16.41 15.25 -3.22
N GLY A 367 15.20 14.69 -3.40
CA GLY A 367 14.93 13.56 -4.29
C GLY A 367 15.22 12.19 -3.67
N THR A 368 15.69 12.15 -2.41
CA THR A 368 15.82 10.89 -1.68
C THR A 368 14.43 10.30 -1.41
N LEU A 369 14.29 9.02 -1.63
CA LEU A 369 13.09 8.26 -1.30
C LEU A 369 13.30 7.58 0.06
N VAL A 370 12.30 7.69 0.92
CA VAL A 370 12.25 6.99 2.21
C VAL A 370 11.11 6.00 2.16
N THR A 371 11.43 4.72 2.34
CA THR A 371 10.45 3.63 2.41
C THR A 371 10.50 3.00 3.79
N VAL A 372 9.35 2.84 4.44
CA VAL A 372 9.19 2.13 5.72
C VAL A 372 8.31 0.91 5.50
N TRP A 373 8.66 -0.20 6.13
CA TRP A 373 7.89 -1.45 6.13
C TRP A 373 8.01 -2.17 7.47
N TYR A 374 7.19 -3.18 7.72
CA TYR A 374 7.38 -4.06 8.86
C TYR A 374 7.99 -5.40 8.45
N GLU A 375 8.72 -6.03 9.34
CA GLU A 375 9.39 -7.30 9.08
C GLU A 375 9.69 -8.08 10.36
N LEU A 376 9.35 -9.37 10.38
CA LEU A 376 9.81 -10.29 11.40
C LEU A 376 11.29 -10.61 11.14
N LEU A 377 12.14 -10.25 12.09
CA LEU A 377 13.59 -10.47 12.02
C LEU A 377 13.99 -11.81 12.65
N ALA A 378 15.12 -12.36 12.21
CA ALA A 378 15.59 -13.66 12.68
C ALA A 378 15.94 -13.69 14.17
N ASP A 379 16.36 -12.57 14.71
CA ASP A 379 16.81 -12.35 16.10
C ASP A 379 15.77 -11.60 16.96
N SER A 380 14.56 -11.43 16.44
CA SER A 380 13.46 -10.80 17.18
C SER A 380 12.29 -11.75 17.35
N PRO A 381 11.63 -11.78 18.51
CA PRO A 381 10.42 -12.58 18.71
C PRO A 381 9.22 -12.04 17.91
N ASN A 382 9.26 -10.78 17.53
CA ASN A 382 8.15 -10.08 16.86
C ASN A 382 8.65 -9.16 15.74
N ALA A 383 7.75 -8.81 14.84
CA ALA A 383 8.04 -7.92 13.73
C ALA A 383 8.38 -6.49 14.20
N GLN A 384 9.30 -5.86 13.50
CA GLN A 384 9.81 -4.52 13.75
C GLN A 384 9.64 -3.66 12.50
N LEU A 385 9.70 -2.33 12.65
CA LEU A 385 9.73 -1.43 11.51
C LEU A 385 11.16 -1.29 11.00
N ARG A 386 11.31 -1.50 9.70
CA ARG A 386 12.55 -1.25 8.96
C ARG A 386 12.34 -0.06 8.01
N GLN A 387 13.43 0.58 7.67
CA GLN A 387 13.48 1.71 6.73
C GLN A 387 14.59 1.50 5.72
N ALA A 388 14.35 1.94 4.49
CA ALA A 388 15.40 2.23 3.51
C ALA A 388 15.36 3.72 3.11
N ARG A 389 16.54 4.31 2.95
CA ARG A 389 16.74 5.56 2.22
C ARG A 389 17.45 5.22 0.91
N TRP A 390 16.93 5.69 -0.21
CA TRP A 390 17.41 5.30 -1.53
C TRP A 390 17.13 6.37 -2.59
N ARG A 391 17.74 6.25 -3.76
CA ARG A 391 17.61 7.18 -4.89
C ARG A 391 17.37 6.44 -6.19
N LEU A 392 16.65 7.07 -7.09
CA LEU A 392 16.63 6.72 -8.51
C LEU A 392 17.91 7.23 -9.17
N ARG A 393 18.53 6.40 -10.02
CA ARG A 393 19.71 6.74 -10.83
C ARG A 393 19.32 6.99 -12.28
#